data_d359b4ca204af9d6a350939a495994ab
#
_entry.id   d359b4ca204af9d6a350939a495994ab
#
_cell.length_a   1.000
_cell.length_b   1.000
_cell.length_c   1.000
_cell.angle_alpha   90.00
_cell.angle_beta   90.00
_cell.angle_gamma   90.00
#
_symmetry.space_group_name_H-M   'P 1'
#
loop_
_entity.id
_entity.type
_entity.pdbx_description
1 polymer ?
#
loop_
_entity_poly.entity_id
_entity_poly.type
_entity_poly.pdbx_seq_one_letter_code
_entity_poly.pdbx_strand_id
1 'polypeptide(L)'
;MKRLVTAIAITASIAMLAAAATHQYLQSSAAEHHQTDLLSKLHTVERTLSATKQDLLGYTTFTQYLEVTKKAISGRAKFLAATIDRSYVHVEHINRSALGINSDATIILNYAVEYSVGYDLSPENFTVAADPTGITVTLKKPELVASPAIGAISHEIPGKGLLIDEKAQAIALQQHLTIAAKKQGDAIKMEEAVIALCERKLGEFLRDFLSKRPNVRAVPMISFA
;
A
#
# COMPACT_ATOMS: atom_id res chain seq x y z
N MET A 1 -82.23 -13.29 59.01
CA MET A 1 -81.10 -12.35 58.95
C MET A 1 -79.71 -12.99 59.03
N LYS A 2 -79.43 -13.97 59.88
CA LYS A 2 -78.08 -14.60 60.00
C LYS A 2 -77.55 -15.27 58.73
N ARG A 3 -78.38 -15.95 57.93
CA ARG A 3 -77.97 -16.62 56.65
C ARG A 3 -77.57 -15.63 55.55
N LEU A 4 -78.12 -14.43 55.55
CA LEU A 4 -77.81 -13.41 54.54
C LEU A 4 -76.42 -12.77 54.81
N VAL A 5 -76.10 -12.56 56.11
CA VAL A 5 -74.78 -11.99 56.47
C VAL A 5 -73.66 -12.94 56.24
N THR A 6 -73.86 -14.27 56.43
CA THR A 6 -72.86 -15.28 56.12
C THR A 6 -72.60 -15.43 54.59
N ALA A 7 -73.64 -15.32 53.80
CA ALA A 7 -73.49 -15.34 52.34
C ALA A 7 -72.67 -14.14 51.80
N ILE A 8 -72.92 -12.95 52.35
CA ILE A 8 -72.19 -11.74 51.98
C ILE A 8 -70.70 -11.81 52.39
N ALA A 9 -70.45 -12.36 53.60
CA ALA A 9 -69.07 -12.54 54.08
C ALA A 9 -68.26 -13.53 53.22
N ILE A 10 -68.88 -14.62 52.77
CA ILE A 10 -68.21 -15.64 51.89
C ILE A 10 -67.94 -15.04 50.50
N THR A 11 -68.84 -14.29 49.92
CA THR A 11 -68.65 -13.66 48.62
C THR A 11 -67.56 -12.59 48.70
N ALA A 12 -67.46 -11.78 49.70
CA ALA A 12 -66.43 -10.80 49.96
C ALA A 12 -65.02 -11.46 50.10
N SER A 13 -64.97 -12.59 50.82
CA SER A 13 -63.70 -13.35 50.97
C SER A 13 -63.21 -13.94 49.67
N ILE A 14 -64.09 -14.49 48.84
CA ILE A 14 -63.74 -15.03 47.51
C ILE A 14 -63.28 -13.90 46.59
N ALA A 15 -63.93 -12.76 46.62
CA ALA A 15 -63.52 -11.61 45.81
C ALA A 15 -62.14 -11.07 46.23
N MET A 16 -61.82 -11.01 47.53
CA MET A 16 -60.48 -10.64 48.00
C MET A 16 -59.39 -11.65 47.59
N LEU A 17 -59.66 -12.93 47.66
CA LEU A 17 -58.73 -13.97 47.24
C LEU A 17 -58.46 -13.92 45.70
N ALA A 18 -59.50 -13.68 44.91
CA ALA A 18 -59.36 -13.51 43.45
C ALA A 18 -58.55 -12.27 43.11
N ALA A 19 -58.79 -11.14 43.83
CA ALA A 19 -57.98 -9.93 43.56
C ALA A 19 -56.54 -10.08 44.03
N ALA A 20 -56.26 -10.78 45.10
CA ALA A 20 -54.85 -11.09 45.47
C ALA A 20 -54.16 -12.01 44.52
N ALA A 21 -54.83 -13.05 43.98
CA ALA A 21 -54.28 -13.96 43.01
C ALA A 21 -54.00 -13.27 41.69
N THR A 22 -54.88 -12.38 41.20
CA THR A 22 -54.65 -11.60 39.97
C THR A 22 -53.50 -10.60 40.15
N HIS A 23 -53.38 -9.98 41.32
CA HIS A 23 -52.27 -9.07 41.58
C HIS A 23 -50.92 -9.81 41.64
N GLN A 24 -50.83 -10.99 42.23
CA GLN A 24 -49.63 -11.83 42.23
C GLN A 24 -49.29 -12.32 40.82
N TYR A 25 -50.28 -12.71 40.03
CA TYR A 25 -50.05 -13.13 38.64
C TYR A 25 -49.50 -11.99 37.78
N LEU A 26 -50.01 -10.79 37.91
CA LEU A 26 -49.53 -9.61 37.20
C LEU A 26 -48.11 -9.22 37.63
N GLN A 27 -47.78 -9.36 38.91
CA GLN A 27 -46.41 -9.11 39.39
C GLN A 27 -45.41 -10.16 38.90
N SER A 28 -45.78 -11.45 38.87
CA SER A 28 -44.89 -12.51 38.38
C SER A 28 -44.65 -12.38 36.87
N SER A 29 -45.70 -12.08 36.10
CA SER A 29 -45.54 -11.88 34.64
C SER A 29 -44.69 -10.64 34.31
N ALA A 30 -44.85 -9.55 35.07
CA ALA A 30 -44.00 -8.37 34.90
C ALA A 30 -42.51 -8.65 35.25
N ALA A 31 -42.28 -9.45 36.30
CA ALA A 31 -40.93 -9.88 36.68
C ALA A 31 -40.28 -10.79 35.63
N GLU A 32 -41.03 -11.73 35.02
CA GLU A 32 -40.56 -12.59 33.94
C GLU A 32 -40.23 -11.79 32.69
N HIS A 33 -41.05 -10.82 32.30
CA HIS A 33 -40.76 -9.93 31.18
C HIS A 33 -39.51 -9.08 31.43
N HIS A 34 -39.31 -8.62 32.65
CA HIS A 34 -38.12 -7.84 33.01
C HIS A 34 -36.86 -8.71 33.00
N GLN A 35 -36.96 -9.96 33.44
CA GLN A 35 -35.86 -10.92 33.41
C GLN A 35 -35.46 -11.33 31.97
N THR A 36 -36.42 -11.55 31.08
CA THR A 36 -36.15 -11.84 29.68
C THR A 36 -35.53 -10.64 28.93
N ASP A 37 -35.99 -9.42 29.24
CA ASP A 37 -35.40 -8.19 28.67
C ASP A 37 -33.96 -8.00 29.16
N LEU A 38 -33.68 -8.21 30.44
CA LEU A 38 -32.32 -8.15 30.99
C LEU A 38 -31.40 -9.21 30.37
N LEU A 39 -31.85 -10.44 30.19
CA LEU A 39 -31.09 -11.51 29.55
C LEU A 39 -30.78 -11.18 28.11
N SER A 40 -31.74 -10.64 27.36
CA SER A 40 -31.53 -10.22 25.98
C SER A 40 -30.50 -9.09 25.85
N LYS A 41 -30.55 -8.10 26.75
CA LYS A 41 -29.56 -7.02 26.83
C LYS A 41 -28.18 -7.55 27.20
N LEU A 42 -28.09 -8.49 28.15
CA LEU A 42 -26.82 -9.11 28.55
C LEU A 42 -26.18 -9.86 27.38
N HIS A 43 -26.94 -10.65 26.63
CA HIS A 43 -26.46 -11.32 25.43
C HIS A 43 -26.00 -10.35 24.33
N THR A 44 -26.69 -9.22 24.18
CA THR A 44 -26.31 -8.19 23.21
C THR A 44 -24.99 -7.53 23.63
N VAL A 45 -24.82 -7.20 24.90
CA VAL A 45 -23.60 -6.63 25.46
C VAL A 45 -22.41 -7.60 25.34
N GLU A 46 -22.63 -8.89 25.64
CA GLU A 46 -21.60 -9.92 25.50
C GLU A 46 -21.14 -10.07 24.03
N ARG A 47 -22.08 -10.05 23.08
CA ARG A 47 -21.73 -10.09 21.64
C ARG A 47 -20.93 -8.87 21.21
N THR A 48 -21.37 -7.67 21.60
CA THR A 48 -20.64 -6.45 21.27
C THR A 48 -19.26 -6.41 21.93
N LEU A 49 -19.15 -6.85 23.17
CA LEU A 49 -17.87 -6.96 23.87
C LEU A 49 -16.93 -7.95 23.19
N SER A 50 -17.43 -9.11 22.77
CA SER A 50 -16.64 -10.11 22.05
C SER A 50 -16.17 -9.60 20.70
N ALA A 51 -17.03 -8.93 19.92
CA ALA A 51 -16.68 -8.31 18.65
C ALA A 51 -15.60 -7.22 18.85
N THR A 52 -15.83 -6.30 19.79
CA THR A 52 -14.87 -5.24 20.11
C THR A 52 -13.51 -5.80 20.58
N LYS A 53 -13.55 -6.90 21.36
CA LYS A 53 -12.33 -7.56 21.84
C LYS A 53 -11.55 -8.23 20.70
N GLN A 54 -12.25 -8.84 19.74
CA GLN A 54 -11.64 -9.39 18.53
C GLN A 54 -11.04 -8.30 17.64
N ASP A 55 -11.75 -7.20 17.45
CA ASP A 55 -11.27 -6.04 16.70
C ASP A 55 -10.03 -5.41 17.37
N LEU A 56 -10.05 -5.27 18.70
CA LEU A 56 -8.92 -4.73 19.45
C LEU A 56 -7.69 -5.66 19.39
N LEU A 57 -7.89 -6.97 19.48
CA LEU A 57 -6.81 -7.97 19.34
C LEU A 57 -6.25 -7.96 17.92
N GLY A 58 -7.09 -7.84 16.92
CA GLY A 58 -6.69 -7.65 15.52
C GLY A 58 -5.86 -6.39 15.35
N TYR A 59 -6.31 -5.27 15.88
CA TYR A 59 -5.61 -3.98 15.83
C TYR A 59 -4.26 -4.02 16.58
N THR A 60 -4.19 -4.62 17.76
CA THR A 60 -2.94 -4.74 18.54
C THR A 60 -1.93 -5.61 17.83
N THR A 61 -2.36 -6.73 17.27
CA THR A 61 -1.49 -7.60 16.46
C THR A 61 -0.98 -6.85 15.23
N PHE A 62 -1.86 -6.08 14.60
CA PHE A 62 -1.57 -5.31 13.39
C PHE A 62 -0.54 -4.20 13.63
N THR A 63 -0.68 -3.41 14.70
CA THR A 63 0.29 -2.35 15.06
C THR A 63 1.66 -2.91 15.38
N GLN A 64 1.74 -4.06 16.06
CA GLN A 64 3.01 -4.74 16.30
C GLN A 64 3.68 -5.18 14.99
N TYR A 65 2.90 -5.69 14.00
CA TYR A 65 3.46 -6.04 12.69
C TYR A 65 3.94 -4.84 11.92
N LEU A 66 3.24 -3.71 11.98
CA LEU A 66 3.67 -2.49 11.33
C LEU A 66 5.00 -1.99 11.86
N GLU A 67 5.19 -1.97 13.17
CA GLU A 67 6.46 -1.56 13.77
C GLU A 67 7.60 -2.50 13.38
N VAL A 68 7.38 -3.80 13.41
CA VAL A 68 8.37 -4.80 12.98
C VAL A 68 8.68 -4.65 11.49
N THR A 69 7.66 -4.43 10.65
CA THR A 69 7.82 -4.22 9.21
C THR A 69 8.56 -2.91 8.94
N LYS A 70 8.17 -1.82 9.60
CA LYS A 70 8.84 -0.52 9.52
C LYS A 70 10.32 -0.62 9.90
N LYS A 71 10.64 -1.34 10.97
CA LYS A 71 12.01 -1.57 11.42
C LYS A 71 12.80 -2.45 10.45
N ALA A 72 12.19 -3.46 9.85
CA ALA A 72 12.83 -4.33 8.86
C ALA A 72 13.06 -3.64 7.52
N ILE A 73 12.14 -2.76 7.12
CA ILE A 73 12.24 -1.95 5.90
C ILE A 73 13.29 -0.86 6.09
N SER A 74 13.27 -0.13 7.20
CA SER A 74 14.24 0.93 7.49
C SER A 74 15.67 0.43 7.66
N GLY A 75 15.87 -0.88 7.85
CA GLY A 75 17.19 -1.51 7.78
C GLY A 75 17.76 -1.64 6.36
N ARG A 76 16.98 -1.30 5.32
CA ARG A 76 17.40 -1.30 3.91
C ARG A 76 17.24 0.11 3.37
N ALA A 77 18.33 0.85 3.23
CA ALA A 77 18.29 2.23 2.77
C ALA A 77 17.61 2.39 1.38
N LYS A 78 17.78 1.40 0.47
CA LYS A 78 17.20 1.42 -0.87
C LYS A 78 16.59 0.07 -1.24
N PHE A 79 15.44 0.10 -1.89
CA PHE A 79 14.75 -1.06 -2.44
C PHE A 79 14.75 -0.99 -3.96
N LEU A 80 15.52 -1.86 -4.61
CA LEU A 80 15.46 -2.05 -6.06
C LEU A 80 14.17 -2.77 -6.41
N ALA A 81 13.27 -2.07 -7.11
CA ALA A 81 11.98 -2.61 -7.50
C ALA A 81 12.02 -3.20 -8.92
N ALA A 82 12.69 -2.53 -9.85
CA ALA A 82 12.75 -2.94 -11.24
C ALA A 82 14.06 -2.52 -11.90
N THR A 83 14.48 -3.32 -12.87
CA THR A 83 15.51 -2.98 -13.84
C THR A 83 14.83 -2.80 -15.19
N ILE A 84 15.12 -1.70 -15.87
CA ILE A 84 14.49 -1.29 -17.13
C ILE A 84 15.57 -1.08 -18.15
N ASP A 85 15.53 -1.86 -19.23
CA ASP A 85 16.45 -1.71 -20.35
C ASP A 85 15.81 -0.87 -21.45
N ARG A 86 16.52 0.13 -21.93
CA ARG A 86 16.11 0.98 -23.04
C ARG A 86 17.23 1.10 -24.07
N SER A 87 16.89 0.97 -25.33
CA SER A 87 17.80 1.21 -26.44
C SER A 87 17.53 2.59 -27.04
N TYR A 88 18.59 3.31 -27.31
CA TYR A 88 18.55 4.68 -27.85
C TYR A 88 19.39 4.78 -29.13
N VAL A 89 18.92 5.64 -29.99
CA VAL A 89 19.65 6.06 -31.21
C VAL A 89 19.86 7.57 -31.11
N HIS A 90 21.09 8.00 -31.11
CA HIS A 90 21.45 9.41 -31.18
C HIS A 90 22.07 9.72 -32.53
N VAL A 91 21.52 10.70 -33.22
CA VAL A 91 22.02 11.13 -34.54
C VAL A 91 22.58 12.55 -34.40
N GLU A 92 23.84 12.71 -34.69
CA GLU A 92 24.53 14.01 -34.69
C GLU A 92 24.94 14.40 -36.10
N HIS A 93 24.52 15.56 -36.54
CA HIS A 93 24.91 16.16 -37.81
C HIS A 93 25.95 17.24 -37.55
N ILE A 94 27.14 17.05 -38.06
CA ILE A 94 28.26 17.97 -37.89
C ILE A 94 28.52 18.64 -39.22
N ASN A 95 28.48 19.95 -39.23
CA ASN A 95 28.81 20.79 -40.37
C ASN A 95 30.02 21.66 -40.04
N ARG A 96 31.06 21.62 -40.83
CA ARG A 96 32.25 22.47 -40.73
C ARG A 96 32.56 23.11 -42.06
N SER A 97 32.85 24.41 -42.01
CA SER A 97 33.28 25.17 -43.19
C SER A 97 34.62 25.80 -42.92
N ALA A 98 35.60 25.57 -43.82
CA ALA A 98 36.91 26.22 -43.75
C ALA A 98 37.43 26.46 -45.16
N LEU A 99 38.03 27.63 -45.44
CA LEU A 99 38.64 27.98 -46.72
C LEU A 99 37.69 27.81 -47.94
N GLY A 100 36.38 28.03 -47.73
CA GLY A 100 35.38 27.87 -48.79
C GLY A 100 34.95 26.41 -49.06
N ILE A 101 35.44 25.45 -48.30
CA ILE A 101 35.08 24.05 -48.39
C ILE A 101 34.08 23.75 -47.28
N ASN A 102 32.90 23.26 -47.63
CA ASN A 102 31.90 22.74 -46.69
C ASN A 102 32.11 21.23 -46.50
N SER A 103 32.09 20.78 -45.29
CA SER A 103 32.28 19.37 -44.92
C SER A 103 31.20 18.96 -43.92
N ASP A 104 30.39 17.97 -44.30
CA ASP A 104 29.29 17.43 -43.50
C ASP A 104 29.63 16.01 -43.07
N ALA A 105 29.35 15.68 -41.85
CA ALA A 105 29.40 14.31 -41.34
C ALA A 105 28.17 14.00 -40.53
N THR A 106 27.72 12.77 -40.59
CA THR A 106 26.64 12.25 -39.75
C THR A 106 27.18 11.11 -38.91
N ILE A 107 27.01 11.19 -37.62
CA ILE A 107 27.38 10.15 -36.66
C ILE A 107 26.10 9.61 -36.02
N ILE A 108 25.91 8.30 -36.12
CA ILE A 108 24.79 7.59 -35.47
C ILE A 108 25.36 6.76 -34.35
N LEU A 109 24.91 7.05 -33.10
CA LEU A 109 25.27 6.26 -31.94
C LEU A 109 24.06 5.42 -31.50
N ASN A 110 24.25 4.10 -31.46
CA ASN A 110 23.29 3.17 -30.90
C ASN A 110 23.82 2.72 -29.52
N TYR A 111 23.03 2.84 -28.48
CA TYR A 111 23.44 2.44 -27.14
C TYR A 111 22.25 1.92 -26.33
N ALA A 112 22.52 0.97 -25.45
CA ALA A 112 21.56 0.46 -24.48
C ALA A 112 21.86 1.04 -23.09
N VAL A 113 20.82 1.34 -22.33
CA VAL A 113 20.97 1.82 -20.96
C VAL A 113 20.07 1.01 -20.05
N GLU A 114 20.65 0.52 -18.95
CA GLU A 114 19.95 -0.15 -17.89
C GLU A 114 19.68 0.84 -16.74
N TYR A 115 18.42 0.97 -16.35
CA TYR A 115 17.96 1.83 -15.28
C TYR A 115 17.49 0.99 -14.11
N SER A 116 18.12 1.17 -12.95
CA SER A 116 17.69 0.56 -11.70
C SER A 116 16.78 1.52 -10.97
N VAL A 117 15.47 1.22 -10.94
CA VAL A 117 14.43 2.06 -10.34
C VAL A 117 13.88 1.40 -9.08
N GLY A 118 13.58 2.19 -8.06
CA GLY A 118 13.05 1.70 -6.81
C GLY A 118 12.69 2.80 -5.85
N TYR A 119 12.66 2.47 -4.56
CA TYR A 119 12.31 3.40 -3.49
C TYR A 119 13.45 3.58 -2.51
N ASP A 120 13.62 4.81 -2.04
CA ASP A 120 14.36 5.08 -0.83
C ASP A 120 13.46 4.77 0.38
N LEU A 121 13.82 3.75 1.14
CA LEU A 121 13.08 3.29 2.31
C LEU A 121 13.63 3.87 3.63
N SER A 122 14.32 5.02 3.56
CA SER A 122 14.67 5.79 4.75
C SER A 122 13.40 6.20 5.51
N PRO A 123 13.41 6.25 6.85
CA PRO A 123 12.21 6.46 7.67
C PRO A 123 11.40 7.71 7.33
N GLU A 124 12.04 8.73 6.77
CA GLU A 124 11.43 10.00 6.35
C GLU A 124 10.76 9.95 4.97
N ASN A 125 10.96 8.88 4.21
CA ASN A 125 10.49 8.75 2.83
C ASN A 125 9.25 7.88 2.68
N PHE A 126 8.80 7.25 3.77
CA PHE A 126 7.57 6.48 3.76
C PHE A 126 6.80 6.60 5.07
N THR A 127 5.50 6.43 4.99
CA THR A 127 4.64 6.26 6.16
C THR A 127 3.80 5.00 5.99
N VAL A 128 3.48 4.36 7.09
CA VAL A 128 2.64 3.17 7.10
C VAL A 128 1.51 3.41 8.08
N ALA A 129 0.29 3.33 7.60
CA ALA A 129 -0.93 3.38 8.39
C ALA A 129 -1.61 2.01 8.37
N ALA A 130 -2.27 1.67 9.47
CA ALA A 130 -3.10 0.47 9.55
C ALA A 130 -4.53 0.88 9.84
N ASP A 131 -5.45 0.23 9.19
CA ASP A 131 -6.87 0.31 9.45
C ASP A 131 -7.48 -1.11 9.50
N PRO A 132 -8.75 -1.28 9.89
CA PRO A 132 -9.40 -2.60 9.95
C PRO A 132 -9.44 -3.34 8.59
N THR A 133 -9.25 -2.66 7.49
CA THR A 133 -9.31 -3.22 6.14
C THR A 133 -7.96 -3.63 5.60
N GLY A 134 -6.85 -3.03 6.12
CA GLY A 134 -5.53 -3.35 5.61
C GLY A 134 -4.40 -2.44 6.10
N ILE A 135 -3.32 -2.45 5.33
CA ILE A 135 -2.16 -1.57 5.49
C ILE A 135 -2.11 -0.62 4.31
N THR A 136 -2.06 0.67 4.58
CA THR A 136 -1.79 1.70 3.59
C THR A 136 -0.35 2.17 3.72
N VAL A 137 0.40 2.06 2.64
CA VAL A 137 1.79 2.51 2.54
C VAL A 137 1.82 3.76 1.67
N THR A 138 2.20 4.89 2.25
CA THR A 138 2.42 6.14 1.52
C THR A 138 3.90 6.29 1.28
N LEU A 139 4.30 6.46 0.02
CA LEU A 139 5.69 6.53 -0.42
C LEU A 139 5.94 7.83 -1.17
N LYS A 140 7.18 8.31 -1.12
CA LYS A 140 7.65 9.25 -2.13
C LYS A 140 7.75 8.55 -3.49
N LYS A 141 7.79 9.34 -4.57
CA LYS A 141 7.92 8.82 -5.92
C LYS A 141 9.17 7.95 -6.07
N PRO A 142 9.16 6.95 -6.97
CA PRO A 142 10.33 6.13 -7.25
C PRO A 142 11.53 6.98 -7.68
N GLU A 143 12.72 6.50 -7.41
CA GLU A 143 13.97 7.13 -7.79
C GLU A 143 14.93 6.14 -8.47
N LEU A 144 15.98 6.67 -9.09
CA LEU A 144 17.09 5.85 -9.55
C LEU A 144 17.90 5.41 -8.33
N VAL A 145 17.87 4.12 -8.00
CA VAL A 145 18.61 3.56 -6.87
C VAL A 145 20.09 3.34 -7.16
N ALA A 146 20.45 3.34 -8.45
CA ALA A 146 21.82 3.32 -8.94
C ALA A 146 21.98 4.26 -10.14
N SER A 147 23.21 4.64 -10.46
CA SER A 147 23.50 5.36 -11.69
C SER A 147 23.15 4.49 -12.91
N PRO A 148 22.57 5.08 -13.97
CA PRO A 148 22.31 4.34 -15.20
C PRO A 148 23.57 3.65 -15.72
N ALA A 149 23.45 2.36 -16.05
CA ALA A 149 24.53 1.59 -16.62
C ALA A 149 24.42 1.62 -18.16
N ILE A 150 25.42 2.21 -18.82
CA ILE A 150 25.46 2.24 -20.27
C ILE A 150 26.14 0.96 -20.75
N GLY A 151 25.39 0.15 -21.49
CA GLY A 151 25.82 -1.12 -22.05
C GLY A 151 26.53 -0.96 -23.41
N ALA A 152 26.25 -1.88 -24.31
CA ALA A 152 26.89 -1.89 -25.65
C ALA A 152 26.64 -0.57 -26.38
N ILE A 153 27.75 0.05 -26.83
CA ILE A 153 27.73 1.24 -27.65
C ILE A 153 28.28 0.84 -29.03
N SER A 154 27.53 1.12 -30.09
CA SER A 154 28.00 1.03 -31.46
C SER A 154 27.82 2.37 -32.14
N HIS A 155 28.68 2.66 -33.13
CA HIS A 155 28.56 3.86 -33.92
C HIS A 155 28.68 3.55 -35.39
N GLU A 156 27.94 4.29 -36.19
CA GLU A 156 27.98 4.25 -37.64
C GLU A 156 28.24 5.66 -38.18
N ILE A 157 29.05 5.75 -39.18
CA ILE A 157 29.40 7.02 -39.84
C ILE A 157 29.06 6.90 -41.34
N PRO A 158 27.81 7.15 -41.72
CA PRO A 158 27.34 6.98 -43.07
C PRO A 158 27.94 8.01 -44.08
N GLY A 159 28.38 9.17 -43.57
CA GLY A 159 29.00 10.21 -44.38
C GLY A 159 30.31 10.67 -43.77
N LYS A 160 31.40 10.71 -44.53
CA LYS A 160 32.72 11.16 -44.08
C LYS A 160 32.99 12.59 -44.56
N GLY A 161 33.31 13.44 -43.60
CA GLY A 161 33.67 14.82 -43.85
C GLY A 161 35.18 15.03 -43.97
N LEU A 162 35.63 15.74 -45.00
CA LEU A 162 37.07 15.99 -45.22
C LEU A 162 37.71 16.82 -44.09
N LEU A 163 36.92 17.65 -43.39
CA LEU A 163 37.40 18.56 -42.33
C LEU A 163 37.01 18.12 -40.92
N ILE A 164 36.48 16.90 -40.77
CA ILE A 164 35.90 16.42 -39.51
C ILE A 164 36.66 15.18 -39.08
N ASP A 165 37.22 15.21 -37.88
CA ASP A 165 37.70 14.01 -37.19
C ASP A 165 36.52 13.29 -36.55
N GLU A 166 35.87 12.41 -37.30
CA GLU A 166 34.65 11.71 -36.90
C GLU A 166 34.90 10.81 -35.71
N LYS A 167 36.10 10.23 -35.57
CA LYS A 167 36.46 9.38 -34.44
C LYS A 167 36.55 10.19 -33.15
N ALA A 168 37.19 11.35 -33.18
CA ALA A 168 37.28 12.24 -32.05
C ALA A 168 35.88 12.74 -31.63
N GLN A 169 35.03 13.04 -32.62
CA GLN A 169 33.63 13.46 -32.35
C GLN A 169 32.79 12.32 -31.75
N ALA A 170 32.91 11.08 -32.24
CA ALA A 170 32.24 9.93 -31.68
C ALA A 170 32.63 9.69 -30.21
N ILE A 171 33.93 9.84 -29.88
CA ILE A 171 34.43 9.73 -28.50
C ILE A 171 33.85 10.86 -27.62
N ALA A 172 33.83 12.10 -28.11
CA ALA A 172 33.24 13.23 -27.39
C ALA A 172 31.75 13.01 -27.10
N LEU A 173 30.99 12.51 -28.09
CA LEU A 173 29.57 12.17 -27.90
C LEU A 173 29.38 11.06 -26.85
N GLN A 174 30.22 10.03 -26.86
CA GLN A 174 30.16 8.97 -25.84
C GLN A 174 30.34 9.52 -24.41
N GLN A 175 31.19 10.52 -24.20
CA GLN A 175 31.40 11.15 -22.90
C GLN A 175 30.13 11.85 -22.39
N HIS A 176 29.28 12.35 -23.29
CA HIS A 176 28.01 13.01 -22.95
C HIS A 176 26.87 12.03 -22.69
N LEU A 177 27.00 10.75 -23.06
CA LEU A 177 25.94 9.76 -22.90
C LEU A 177 25.51 9.56 -21.44
N THR A 178 26.45 9.63 -20.49
CA THR A 178 26.15 9.48 -19.06
C THR A 178 25.17 10.55 -18.56
N ILE A 179 25.37 11.80 -19.00
CA ILE A 179 24.49 12.93 -18.63
C ILE A 179 23.11 12.74 -19.29
N ALA A 180 23.10 12.36 -20.57
CA ALA A 180 21.87 12.09 -21.31
C ALA A 180 21.08 10.92 -20.68
N ALA A 181 21.75 9.82 -20.35
CA ALA A 181 21.15 8.67 -19.68
C ALA A 181 20.54 9.04 -18.33
N LYS A 182 21.23 9.86 -17.52
CA LYS A 182 20.68 10.33 -16.25
C LYS A 182 19.41 11.14 -16.44
N LYS A 183 19.40 12.08 -17.38
CA LYS A 183 18.20 12.87 -17.71
C LYS A 183 17.04 12.00 -18.22
N GLN A 184 17.33 11.01 -19.04
CA GLN A 184 16.33 10.05 -19.52
C GLN A 184 15.79 9.18 -18.36
N GLY A 185 16.67 8.74 -17.44
CA GLY A 185 16.28 8.00 -16.25
C GLY A 185 15.34 8.80 -15.35
N ASP A 186 15.55 10.12 -15.22
CA ASP A 186 14.65 11.00 -14.49
C ASP A 186 13.26 11.11 -15.13
N ALA A 187 13.14 10.93 -16.43
CA ALA A 187 11.85 10.83 -17.11
C ALA A 187 11.20 9.45 -16.90
N ILE A 188 11.99 8.38 -17.07
CA ILE A 188 11.51 6.98 -16.96
C ILE A 188 10.92 6.69 -15.58
N LYS A 189 11.55 7.13 -14.48
CA LYS A 189 11.03 6.91 -13.13
C LYS A 189 9.68 7.58 -12.88
N MET A 190 9.25 8.51 -13.72
CA MET A 190 7.97 9.22 -13.65
C MET A 190 6.91 8.61 -14.57
N GLU A 191 7.26 7.61 -15.39
CA GLU A 191 6.30 6.88 -16.21
C GLU A 191 5.33 6.11 -15.31
N GLU A 192 4.03 6.24 -15.54
CA GLU A 192 2.98 5.60 -14.76
C GLU A 192 3.15 4.07 -14.69
N ALA A 193 3.52 3.46 -15.81
CA ALA A 193 3.79 2.01 -15.88
C ALA A 193 4.96 1.58 -14.98
N VAL A 194 5.99 2.44 -14.84
CA VAL A 194 7.14 2.18 -13.98
C VAL A 194 6.77 2.34 -12.51
N ILE A 195 6.00 3.37 -12.18
CA ILE A 195 5.48 3.57 -10.82
C ILE A 195 4.64 2.36 -10.40
N ALA A 196 3.66 1.95 -11.22
CA ALA A 196 2.82 0.79 -10.94
C ALA A 196 3.63 -0.52 -10.81
N LEU A 197 4.69 -0.69 -11.61
CA LEU A 197 5.59 -1.84 -11.49
C LEU A 197 6.33 -1.82 -10.15
N CYS A 198 6.85 -0.66 -9.75
CA CYS A 198 7.57 -0.50 -8.48
C CYS A 198 6.67 -0.75 -7.27
N GLU A 199 5.44 -0.23 -7.27
CA GLU A 199 4.43 -0.47 -6.22
C GLU A 199 4.08 -1.95 -6.13
N ARG A 200 3.83 -2.61 -7.26
CA ARG A 200 3.55 -4.04 -7.28
C ARG A 200 4.70 -4.86 -6.67
N LYS A 201 5.94 -4.56 -7.05
CA LYS A 201 7.12 -5.28 -6.54
C LYS A 201 7.34 -5.05 -5.05
N LEU A 202 7.11 -3.84 -4.56
CA LEU A 202 7.16 -3.56 -3.13
C LEU A 202 6.02 -4.27 -2.39
N GLY A 203 4.81 -4.29 -2.96
CA GLY A 203 3.67 -5.02 -2.41
C GLY A 203 3.92 -6.53 -2.33
N GLU A 204 4.52 -7.14 -3.36
CA GLU A 204 4.94 -8.53 -3.36
C GLU A 204 5.97 -8.81 -2.24
N PHE A 205 6.97 -7.94 -2.12
CA PHE A 205 7.98 -8.03 -1.05
C PHE A 205 7.36 -7.95 0.36
N LEU A 206 6.46 -6.98 0.59
CA LEU A 206 5.80 -6.80 1.89
C LEU A 206 4.91 -8.00 2.24
N ARG A 207 4.17 -8.55 1.27
CA ARG A 207 3.35 -9.75 1.46
C ARG A 207 4.22 -10.96 1.81
N ASP A 208 5.30 -11.19 1.07
CA ASP A 208 6.24 -12.28 1.35
C ASP A 208 6.87 -12.14 2.73
N PHE A 209 7.27 -10.93 3.08
CA PHE A 209 7.84 -10.64 4.40
C PHE A 209 6.86 -10.92 5.54
N LEU A 210 5.60 -10.46 5.40
CA LEU A 210 4.56 -10.66 6.41
C LEU A 210 4.15 -12.13 6.52
N SER A 211 4.01 -12.84 5.39
CA SER A 211 3.61 -14.26 5.37
C SER A 211 4.58 -15.19 6.10
N LYS A 212 5.85 -14.80 6.19
CA LYS A 212 6.90 -15.56 6.89
C LYS A 212 6.89 -15.36 8.42
N ARG A 213 6.00 -14.51 8.96
CA ARG A 213 5.92 -14.28 10.40
C ARG A 213 5.03 -15.31 11.08
N PRO A 214 5.49 -15.94 12.19
CA PRO A 214 4.82 -17.10 12.80
C PRO A 214 3.40 -16.81 13.33
N ASN A 215 3.05 -15.55 13.56
CA ASN A 215 1.74 -15.16 14.09
C ASN A 215 0.80 -14.52 13.05
N VAL A 216 1.19 -14.41 11.78
CA VAL A 216 0.35 -13.86 10.70
C VAL A 216 -0.52 -14.97 10.14
N ARG A 217 -1.81 -15.00 10.52
CA ARG A 217 -2.78 -15.95 9.96
C ARG A 217 -3.29 -15.57 8.58
N ALA A 218 -3.35 -14.27 8.31
CA ALA A 218 -3.73 -13.72 7.01
C ALA A 218 -2.92 -12.46 6.73
N VAL A 219 -2.38 -12.34 5.52
CA VAL A 219 -1.68 -11.13 5.10
C VAL A 219 -2.73 -10.07 4.78
N PRO A 220 -2.67 -8.88 5.40
CA PRO A 220 -3.61 -7.82 5.15
C PRO A 220 -3.52 -7.30 3.72
N MET A 221 -4.56 -6.64 3.25
CA MET A 221 -4.53 -5.92 1.99
C MET A 221 -3.51 -4.77 2.09
N ILE A 222 -2.62 -4.67 1.11
CA ILE A 222 -1.61 -3.62 1.03
C ILE A 222 -2.02 -2.70 -0.11
N SER A 223 -2.24 -1.43 0.21
CA SER A 223 -2.53 -0.36 -0.74
C SER A 223 -1.42 0.71 -0.70
N PHE A 224 -1.27 1.41 -1.81
CA PHE A 224 -0.32 2.51 -1.95
C PHE A 224 -1.09 3.81 -2.16
N ALA A 225 -0.63 4.89 -1.55
CA ALA A 225 -1.22 6.23 -1.62
C ALA A 225 -0.15 7.30 -1.89
#